data_8b67b070a0a5f9af9adc6a6b1c490717
#
_entry.id   8b67b070a0a5f9af9adc6a6b1c490717
#
_cell.length_a   1.000
_cell.length_b   1.000
_cell.length_c   1.000
_cell.angle_alpha   90.00
_cell.angle_beta   90.00
_cell.angle_gamma   90.00
#
_symmetry.space_group_name_H-M   'P 1'
#
loop_
_entity.id
_entity.type
_entity.pdbx_description
1 polymer ?
#
loop_
_entity_poly.entity_id
_entity_poly.type
_entity_poly.pdbx_seq_one_letter_code
_entity_poly.pdbx_strand_id
1 'polypeptide(L)'
;EAAIIPWWNGYSACYDLSNPAAAEHLKQQLRGMQEKYGADGFKFDAGDIGHYNDPELEFYDKSATSVDMCRYWAKIGLDFPFNEYRAGWKMGGEALVQRLGDKDYSWNAVGLLIPDMIAAGLLGYAYACPDMIGGGQFASFLGVDQTKLDQELIVRSCQVHALMPMMQ
;
A
#
# COMPACT_ATOMS: atom_id res chain seq x y z
N GLU A 1 -10.56 21.94 4.13
CA GLU A 1 -11.31 21.54 2.93
C GLU A 1 -10.71 20.23 2.39
N ALA A 2 -11.54 19.35 1.83
CA ALA A 2 -11.05 18.14 1.19
C ALA A 2 -10.66 18.46 -0.25
N ALA A 3 -9.48 18.01 -0.67
CA ALA A 3 -9.08 18.07 -2.07
C ALA A 3 -9.76 16.95 -2.87
N ILE A 4 -10.22 17.27 -4.07
CA ILE A 4 -10.72 16.26 -5.01
C ILE A 4 -9.56 15.89 -5.94
N ILE A 5 -9.11 14.65 -5.84
CA ILE A 5 -7.99 14.14 -6.64
C ILE A 5 -8.48 13.10 -7.64
N PRO A 6 -7.84 13.01 -8.83
CA PRO A 6 -8.10 11.92 -9.75
C PRO A 6 -7.59 10.59 -9.14
N TRP A 7 -8.37 9.54 -9.33
CA TRP A 7 -8.08 8.18 -8.88
C TRP A 7 -8.19 7.23 -10.07
N TRP A 8 -7.58 6.06 -10.01
CA TRP A 8 -7.65 5.10 -11.12
C TRP A 8 -9.09 4.70 -11.49
N ASN A 9 -10.02 4.85 -10.59
CA ASN A 9 -11.45 4.56 -10.77
C ASN A 9 -12.33 5.80 -10.48
N GLY A 10 -12.02 6.96 -11.10
CA GLY A 10 -12.79 8.19 -10.96
C GLY A 10 -12.11 9.25 -10.12
N TYR A 11 -12.86 9.90 -9.24
CA TYR A 11 -12.39 10.98 -8.37
C TYR A 11 -12.70 10.67 -6.91
N SER A 12 -11.79 11.05 -6.02
CA SER A 12 -11.94 10.87 -4.58
C SER A 12 -11.62 12.14 -3.82
N ALA A 13 -12.32 12.35 -2.70
CA ALA A 13 -11.92 13.35 -1.72
C ALA A 13 -10.76 12.80 -0.88
N CYS A 14 -9.70 13.58 -0.75
CA CYS A 14 -8.53 13.20 0.00
C CYS A 14 -8.42 14.05 1.28
N TYR A 15 -8.12 13.39 2.41
CA TYR A 15 -7.81 14.09 3.64
C TYR A 15 -6.46 14.79 3.56
N ASP A 16 -6.42 16.00 4.08
CA ASP A 16 -5.15 16.65 4.40
C ASP A 16 -4.65 16.13 5.75
N LEU A 17 -3.78 15.12 5.71
CA LEU A 17 -3.23 14.49 6.91
C LEU A 17 -2.09 15.27 7.56
N SER A 18 -1.68 16.41 6.98
CA SER A 18 -0.85 17.39 7.67
C SER A 18 -1.64 18.13 8.75
N ASN A 19 -2.98 18.08 8.68
CA ASN A 19 -3.87 18.58 9.73
C ASN A 19 -4.07 17.51 10.82
N PRO A 20 -3.60 17.73 12.05
CA PRO A 20 -3.73 16.75 13.13
C PRO A 20 -5.17 16.36 13.44
N ALA A 21 -6.12 17.30 13.28
CA ALA A 21 -7.54 17.02 13.51
C ALA A 21 -8.11 16.05 12.44
N ALA A 22 -7.69 16.18 11.18
CA ALA A 22 -8.10 15.27 10.12
C ALA A 22 -7.49 13.88 10.34
N ALA A 23 -6.21 13.81 10.73
CA ALA A 23 -5.54 12.55 11.06
C ALA A 23 -6.23 11.83 12.23
N GLU A 24 -6.54 12.55 13.30
CA GLU A 24 -7.25 11.97 14.46
C GLU A 24 -8.67 11.54 14.11
N HIS A 25 -9.38 12.31 13.29
CA HIS A 25 -10.72 11.95 12.82
C HIS A 25 -10.68 10.61 12.05
N LEU A 26 -9.72 10.43 11.13
CA LEU A 26 -9.54 9.18 10.40
C LEU A 26 -9.23 8.01 11.35
N LYS A 27 -8.33 8.21 12.31
CA LYS A 27 -8.01 7.18 13.32
C LYS A 27 -9.22 6.77 14.15
N GLN A 28 -10.07 7.72 14.53
CA GLN A 28 -11.31 7.43 15.26
C GLN A 28 -12.29 6.61 14.41
N GLN A 29 -12.43 6.90 13.12
CA GLN A 29 -13.24 6.09 12.22
C GLN A 29 -12.70 4.66 12.11
N LEU A 30 -11.38 4.49 11.99
CA LEU A 30 -10.75 3.17 11.94
C LEU A 30 -10.96 2.38 13.25
N ARG A 31 -10.76 3.01 14.41
CA ARG A 31 -11.04 2.40 15.72
C ARG A 31 -12.51 1.98 15.85
N GLY A 32 -13.43 2.83 15.40
CA GLY A 32 -14.86 2.50 15.38
C GLY A 32 -15.17 1.28 14.49
N MET A 33 -14.45 1.09 13.38
CA MET A 33 -14.57 -0.12 12.56
C MET A 33 -14.01 -1.35 13.28
N GLN A 34 -12.89 -1.25 13.97
CA GLN A 34 -12.35 -2.34 14.79
C GLN A 34 -13.35 -2.76 15.89
N GLU A 35 -13.89 -1.81 16.61
CA GLU A 35 -14.88 -2.07 17.67
C GLU A 35 -16.16 -2.70 17.11
N LYS A 36 -16.67 -2.17 15.99
CA LYS A 36 -17.95 -2.62 15.43
C LYS A 36 -17.88 -3.97 14.74
N TYR A 37 -16.78 -4.25 14.04
CA TYR A 37 -16.65 -5.42 13.16
C TYR A 37 -15.63 -6.45 13.63
N GLY A 38 -14.88 -6.17 14.71
CA GLY A 38 -13.83 -7.05 15.21
C GLY A 38 -12.63 -7.15 14.26
N ALA A 39 -12.34 -6.11 13.48
CA ALA A 39 -11.19 -6.09 12.59
C ALA A 39 -9.89 -5.97 13.39
N ASP A 40 -8.90 -6.83 13.13
CA ASP A 40 -7.61 -6.79 13.83
C ASP A 40 -6.68 -5.70 13.28
N GLY A 41 -6.86 -5.30 12.03
CA GLY A 41 -6.05 -4.28 11.38
C GLY A 41 -6.54 -3.92 9.99
N PHE A 42 -5.69 -3.24 9.21
CA PHE A 42 -6.09 -2.65 7.94
C PHE A 42 -5.01 -2.77 6.87
N LYS A 43 -5.46 -2.98 5.64
CA LYS A 43 -4.69 -2.72 4.44
C LYS A 43 -4.92 -1.26 4.04
N PHE A 44 -3.87 -0.45 4.20
CA PHE A 44 -3.86 0.97 3.84
C PHE A 44 -3.35 1.12 2.41
N ASP A 45 -4.27 1.10 1.47
CA ASP A 45 -3.94 1.26 0.06
C ASP A 45 -3.82 2.75 -0.33
N ALA A 46 -3.33 3.04 -1.52
CA ALA A 46 -3.06 4.40 -1.99
C ALA A 46 -1.99 5.15 -1.16
N GLY A 47 -2.11 6.47 -1.06
CA GLY A 47 -1.14 7.32 -0.37
C GLY A 47 0.12 7.60 -1.19
N ASP A 48 0.13 7.23 -2.47
CA ASP A 48 1.24 7.47 -3.38
C ASP A 48 1.47 8.97 -3.57
N ILE A 49 2.73 9.37 -3.65
CA ILE A 49 3.16 10.77 -3.78
C ILE A 49 2.48 11.47 -4.96
N GLY A 50 2.25 10.74 -6.06
CA GLY A 50 1.62 11.27 -7.27
C GLY A 50 0.22 11.86 -7.06
N HIS A 51 -0.52 11.37 -6.06
CA HIS A 51 -1.85 11.89 -5.73
C HIS A 51 -1.84 13.29 -5.11
N TYR A 52 -0.69 13.74 -4.63
CA TYR A 52 -0.52 15.02 -3.93
C TYR A 52 0.33 16.03 -4.72
N ASN A 53 0.62 15.74 -6.00
CA ASN A 53 1.49 16.59 -6.83
C ASN A 53 0.77 17.72 -7.55
N ASP A 54 -0.53 17.89 -7.37
CA ASP A 54 -1.27 19.00 -7.94
C ASP A 54 -0.80 20.31 -7.26
N PRO A 55 -0.30 21.29 -8.04
CA PRO A 55 0.19 22.56 -7.50
C PRO A 55 -0.91 23.45 -6.89
N GLU A 56 -2.17 23.16 -7.14
CA GLU A 56 -3.31 23.85 -6.56
C GLU A 56 -3.69 23.29 -5.17
N LEU A 57 -3.09 22.19 -4.74
CA LEU A 57 -3.31 21.64 -3.41
C LEU A 57 -2.66 22.50 -2.34
N GLU A 58 -3.45 22.94 -1.40
CA GLU A 58 -2.99 23.62 -0.20
C GLU A 58 -3.07 22.69 1.02
N PHE A 59 -1.94 22.53 1.72
CA PHE A 59 -1.86 21.76 2.95
C PHE A 59 -2.03 22.66 4.18
N TYR A 60 -2.54 22.09 5.27
CA TYR A 60 -2.62 22.76 6.57
C TYR A 60 -1.22 23.15 7.06
N ASP A 61 -0.27 22.21 7.00
CA ASP A 61 1.15 22.50 7.14
C ASP A 61 1.68 23.07 5.82
N LYS A 62 1.87 24.38 5.78
CA LYS A 62 2.34 25.09 4.59
C LYS A 62 3.76 24.72 4.14
N SER A 63 4.52 24.01 4.97
CA SER A 63 5.84 23.48 4.63
C SER A 63 5.78 22.04 4.07
N ALA A 64 4.62 21.37 4.17
CA ALA A 64 4.47 20.00 3.71
C ALA A 64 4.54 19.89 2.18
N THR A 65 5.16 18.82 1.75
CA THR A 65 5.26 18.44 0.34
C THR A 65 4.43 17.18 0.07
N SER A 66 4.26 16.80 -1.18
CA SER A 66 3.63 15.53 -1.56
C SER A 66 4.29 14.30 -0.91
N VAL A 67 5.61 14.36 -0.69
CA VAL A 67 6.36 13.32 0.04
C VAL A 67 5.96 13.26 1.51
N ASP A 68 5.75 14.41 2.13
CA ASP A 68 5.32 14.47 3.53
C ASP A 68 3.89 13.95 3.69
N MET A 69 3.02 14.19 2.72
CA MET A 69 1.66 13.63 2.71
C MET A 69 1.69 12.11 2.67
N CYS A 70 2.55 11.48 1.87
CA CYS A 70 2.78 10.03 1.88
C CYS A 70 3.23 9.54 3.27
N ARG A 71 4.12 10.28 3.93
CA ARG A 71 4.59 9.96 5.30
C ARG A 71 3.48 10.13 6.34
N TYR A 72 2.66 11.18 6.25
CA TYR A 72 1.51 11.37 7.15
C TYR A 72 0.52 10.22 7.01
N TRP A 73 0.26 9.75 5.77
CA TRP A 73 -0.55 8.56 5.53
C TRP A 73 0.04 7.33 6.22
N ALA A 74 1.31 7.04 6.00
CA ALA A 74 1.97 5.89 6.61
C ALA A 74 2.00 5.96 8.15
N LYS A 75 2.14 7.15 8.75
CA LYS A 75 2.09 7.34 10.20
C LYS A 75 0.75 6.96 10.84
N ILE A 76 -0.36 7.00 10.10
CA ILE A 76 -1.64 6.51 10.62
C ILE A 76 -1.54 5.07 11.09
N GLY A 77 -0.85 4.22 10.32
CA GLY A 77 -0.71 2.80 10.62
C GLY A 77 0.12 2.46 11.85
N LEU A 78 0.94 3.38 12.34
CA LEU A 78 1.69 3.15 13.58
C LEU A 78 0.77 2.98 14.80
N ASP A 79 -0.47 3.48 14.72
CA ASP A 79 -1.50 3.29 15.75
C ASP A 79 -2.24 1.92 15.61
N PHE A 80 -1.99 1.18 14.54
CA PHE A 80 -2.65 -0.07 14.21
C PHE A 80 -1.61 -1.18 13.98
N PRO A 81 -1.37 -2.06 14.96
CA PRO A 81 -0.29 -3.06 14.90
C PRO A 81 -0.36 -3.99 13.69
N PHE A 82 -1.58 -4.33 13.24
CA PHE A 82 -1.79 -5.09 12.00
C PHE A 82 -2.09 -4.12 10.86
N ASN A 83 -1.05 -3.71 10.17
CA ASN A 83 -1.13 -2.76 9.07
C ASN A 83 -0.39 -3.28 7.83
N GLU A 84 -0.78 -2.79 6.67
CA GLU A 84 -0.10 -3.02 5.41
C GLU A 84 -0.18 -1.75 4.56
N TYR A 85 0.94 -1.34 3.99
CA TYR A 85 1.06 -0.14 3.15
C TYR A 85 1.71 -0.44 1.82
N ARG A 86 1.15 0.08 0.72
CA ARG A 86 1.81 0.14 -0.57
C ARG A 86 2.80 1.31 -0.65
N ALA A 87 2.41 2.46 -0.13
CA ALA A 87 3.21 3.68 -0.13
C ALA A 87 3.73 3.99 1.27
N GLY A 88 5.03 3.92 1.48
CA GLY A 88 5.69 4.11 2.77
C GLY A 88 7.01 4.88 2.66
N TRP A 89 7.06 5.93 1.83
CA TRP A 89 8.27 6.69 1.56
C TRP A 89 8.97 7.17 2.83
N LYS A 90 10.27 6.85 2.96
CA LYS A 90 11.11 7.19 4.12
C LYS A 90 10.57 6.67 5.47
N MET A 91 9.88 5.55 5.46
CA MET A 91 9.36 4.89 6.65
C MET A 91 10.11 3.59 6.98
N GLY A 92 11.25 3.35 6.36
CA GLY A 92 12.12 2.22 6.71
C GLY A 92 12.52 2.27 8.19
N GLY A 93 12.45 1.12 8.86
CA GLY A 93 12.70 0.99 10.30
C GLY A 93 11.46 1.17 11.19
N GLU A 94 10.34 1.65 10.65
CA GLU A 94 9.09 1.75 11.37
C GLU A 94 8.33 0.41 11.42
N ALA A 95 7.42 0.26 12.37
CA ALA A 95 6.60 -0.94 12.55
C ALA A 95 5.45 -1.00 11.54
N LEU A 96 5.79 -1.01 10.26
CA LEU A 96 4.86 -1.05 9.14
C LEU A 96 5.15 -2.25 8.24
N VAL A 97 4.11 -2.93 7.79
CA VAL A 97 4.21 -3.90 6.69
C VAL A 97 4.19 -3.12 5.37
N GLN A 98 5.30 -3.13 4.66
CA GLN A 98 5.39 -2.51 3.35
C GLN A 98 5.10 -3.56 2.27
N ARG A 99 4.02 -3.36 1.53
CA ARG A 99 3.68 -4.14 0.37
C ARG A 99 4.38 -3.58 -0.87
N LEU A 100 4.95 -4.46 -1.69
CA LEU A 100 5.42 -4.07 -3.02
C LEU A 100 4.25 -3.66 -3.92
N GLY A 101 4.54 -3.01 -5.02
CA GLY A 101 3.53 -2.62 -6.02
C GLY A 101 2.82 -3.82 -6.65
N ASP A 102 1.66 -3.55 -7.24
CA ASP A 102 0.90 -4.54 -7.98
C ASP A 102 1.75 -5.15 -9.10
N LYS A 103 1.76 -6.48 -9.19
CA LYS A 103 2.56 -7.23 -10.16
C LYS A 103 1.67 -7.85 -11.24
N ASP A 104 2.22 -7.91 -12.44
CA ASP A 104 1.60 -8.65 -13.52
C ASP A 104 1.57 -10.16 -13.24
N TYR A 105 0.57 -10.84 -13.78
CA TYR A 105 0.55 -12.29 -13.85
C TYR A 105 1.55 -12.74 -14.92
N SER A 106 2.82 -12.87 -14.54
CA SER A 106 3.91 -13.21 -15.47
C SER A 106 5.11 -13.82 -14.78
N TRP A 107 5.89 -14.62 -15.52
CA TRP A 107 7.16 -15.19 -15.06
C TRP A 107 8.19 -14.10 -14.72
N ASN A 108 8.17 -13.00 -15.45
CA ASN A 108 9.04 -11.86 -15.13
C ASN A 108 8.73 -11.29 -13.74
N ALA A 109 7.45 -11.13 -13.41
CA ALA A 109 7.05 -10.65 -12.10
C ALA A 109 7.47 -11.61 -10.97
N VAL A 110 7.34 -12.92 -11.18
CA VAL A 110 7.84 -13.94 -10.22
C VAL A 110 9.37 -13.82 -10.06
N GLY A 111 10.10 -13.60 -11.14
CA GLY A 111 11.56 -13.42 -11.12
C GLY A 111 12.01 -12.17 -10.36
N LEU A 112 11.20 -11.11 -10.33
CA LEU A 112 11.49 -9.85 -9.64
C LEU A 112 11.19 -9.90 -8.14
N LEU A 113 10.44 -10.89 -7.64
CA LEU A 113 10.05 -10.95 -6.22
C LEU A 113 11.25 -10.91 -5.27
N ILE A 114 12.29 -11.73 -5.53
CA ILE A 114 13.47 -11.79 -4.67
C ILE A 114 14.27 -10.48 -4.69
N PRO A 115 14.68 -9.93 -5.84
CA PRO A 115 15.43 -8.68 -5.88
C PRO A 115 14.63 -7.50 -5.29
N ASP A 116 13.33 -7.39 -5.53
CA ASP A 116 12.50 -6.33 -4.96
C ASP A 116 12.41 -6.43 -3.44
N MET A 117 12.26 -7.64 -2.89
CA MET A 117 12.23 -7.86 -1.45
C MET A 117 13.58 -7.58 -0.78
N ILE A 118 14.68 -7.93 -1.45
CA ILE A 118 16.02 -7.55 -0.98
C ILE A 118 16.17 -6.03 -0.97
N ALA A 119 15.74 -5.35 -2.01
CA ALA A 119 15.76 -3.88 -2.08
C ALA A 119 14.93 -3.25 -0.96
N ALA A 120 13.72 -3.76 -0.68
CA ALA A 120 12.90 -3.32 0.43
C ALA A 120 13.63 -3.48 1.79
N GLY A 121 14.27 -4.64 2.00
CA GLY A 121 15.06 -4.91 3.21
C GLY A 121 16.25 -3.95 3.36
N LEU A 122 16.97 -3.64 2.29
CA LEU A 122 18.07 -2.67 2.28
C LEU A 122 17.60 -1.24 2.60
N LEU A 123 16.35 -0.91 2.26
CA LEU A 123 15.72 0.36 2.63
C LEU A 123 15.19 0.38 4.06
N GLY A 124 15.32 -0.71 4.80
CA GLY A 124 14.92 -0.81 6.21
C GLY A 124 13.49 -1.33 6.45
N TYR A 125 12.81 -1.83 5.43
CA TYR A 125 11.47 -2.41 5.57
C TYR A 125 11.58 -3.88 6.00
N ALA A 126 11.60 -4.12 7.30
CA ALA A 126 11.77 -5.45 7.88
C ALA A 126 10.52 -6.35 7.68
N TYR A 127 9.35 -5.75 7.59
CA TYR A 127 8.07 -6.43 7.41
C TYR A 127 7.53 -6.17 6.01
N ALA A 128 8.18 -6.72 5.00
CA ALA A 128 7.78 -6.53 3.63
C ALA A 128 6.86 -7.66 3.13
N CYS A 129 5.87 -7.29 2.34
CA CYS A 129 4.92 -8.17 1.67
C CYS A 129 5.15 -8.12 0.16
N PRO A 130 5.31 -9.25 -0.54
CA PRO A 130 5.59 -9.26 -1.97
C PRO A 130 4.38 -8.99 -2.87
N ASP A 131 3.22 -8.66 -2.31
CA ASP A 131 1.93 -8.59 -2.99
C ASP A 131 1.31 -10.00 -3.22
N MET A 132 0.22 -10.10 -3.96
CA MET A 132 -0.55 -11.33 -4.11
C MET A 132 0.18 -12.43 -4.89
N ILE A 133 -0.04 -13.67 -4.50
CA ILE A 133 0.42 -14.86 -5.26
C ILE A 133 -0.19 -14.82 -6.65
N GLY A 134 0.65 -15.00 -7.67
CA GLY A 134 0.25 -14.93 -9.07
C GLY A 134 0.12 -13.52 -9.63
N GLY A 135 0.26 -12.47 -8.79
CA GLY A 135 0.19 -11.06 -9.18
C GLY A 135 -1.10 -10.36 -8.78
N GLY A 136 -1.02 -9.07 -8.51
CA GLY A 136 -2.11 -8.20 -8.05
C GLY A 136 -2.60 -7.19 -9.08
N GLN A 137 -1.94 -7.08 -10.23
CA GLN A 137 -2.30 -6.09 -11.25
C GLN A 137 -3.62 -6.46 -11.93
N PHE A 138 -4.66 -5.69 -11.63
CA PHE A 138 -6.02 -5.95 -12.15
C PHE A 138 -6.05 -6.06 -13.68
N ALA A 139 -5.34 -5.22 -14.39
CA ALA A 139 -5.29 -5.24 -15.86
C ALA A 139 -4.74 -6.55 -16.43
N SER A 140 -3.88 -7.25 -15.71
CA SER A 140 -3.32 -8.54 -16.12
C SER A 140 -4.37 -9.65 -16.20
N PHE A 141 -5.49 -9.50 -15.53
CA PHE A 141 -6.59 -10.49 -15.50
C PHE A 141 -7.76 -10.14 -16.42
N LEU A 142 -7.73 -8.95 -17.04
CA LEU A 142 -8.76 -8.57 -18.00
C LEU A 142 -8.63 -9.41 -19.29
N GLY A 143 -9.67 -10.16 -19.61
CA GLY A 143 -9.69 -11.00 -20.81
C GLY A 143 -8.91 -12.32 -20.69
N VAL A 144 -8.34 -12.63 -19.53
CA VAL A 144 -7.69 -13.91 -19.28
C VAL A 144 -8.74 -15.01 -19.06
N ASP A 145 -8.62 -16.10 -19.80
CA ASP A 145 -9.41 -17.31 -19.56
C ASP A 145 -8.91 -17.99 -18.28
N GLN A 146 -9.67 -17.86 -17.20
CA GLN A 146 -9.34 -18.39 -15.88
C GLN A 146 -9.13 -19.94 -15.89
N THR A 147 -9.63 -20.64 -16.90
CA THR A 147 -9.44 -22.08 -17.05
C THR A 147 -8.07 -22.44 -17.63
N LYS A 148 -7.34 -21.45 -18.15
CA LYS A 148 -6.04 -21.60 -18.79
C LYS A 148 -4.89 -20.92 -18.05
N LEU A 149 -5.09 -20.67 -16.75
CA LEU A 149 -4.01 -20.14 -15.93
C LEU A 149 -2.82 -21.09 -15.88
N ASP A 150 -1.61 -20.53 -15.99
CA ASP A 150 -0.36 -21.27 -15.86
C ASP A 150 -0.18 -21.74 -14.41
N GLN A 151 -0.50 -23.01 -14.17
CA GLN A 151 -0.43 -23.63 -12.83
C GLN A 151 1.01 -23.65 -12.30
N GLU A 152 1.99 -23.81 -13.18
CA GLU A 152 3.41 -23.80 -12.78
C GLU A 152 3.80 -22.42 -12.25
N LEU A 153 3.38 -21.34 -12.91
CA LEU A 153 3.60 -19.96 -12.44
C LEU A 153 3.03 -19.76 -11.03
N ILE A 154 1.79 -20.21 -10.78
CA ILE A 154 1.15 -20.11 -9.44
C ILE A 154 1.99 -20.87 -8.40
N VAL A 155 2.37 -22.12 -8.71
CA VAL A 155 3.17 -22.94 -7.80
C VAL A 155 4.51 -22.28 -7.49
N ARG A 156 5.23 -21.76 -8.49
CA ARG A 156 6.50 -21.08 -8.26
C ARG A 156 6.33 -19.77 -7.50
N SER A 157 5.28 -19.01 -7.81
CA SER A 157 4.92 -17.83 -7.04
C SER A 157 4.72 -18.17 -5.56
N CYS A 158 3.92 -19.21 -5.24
CA CYS A 158 3.74 -19.68 -3.87
C CYS A 158 5.06 -20.07 -3.19
N GLN A 159 5.94 -20.80 -3.90
CA GLN A 159 7.23 -21.23 -3.35
C GLN A 159 8.12 -20.04 -2.98
N VAL A 160 8.14 -19.00 -3.83
CA VAL A 160 8.90 -17.77 -3.54
C VAL A 160 8.27 -17.02 -2.37
N HIS A 161 6.94 -16.85 -2.38
CA HIS A 161 6.21 -16.18 -1.30
C HIS A 161 6.42 -16.86 0.06
N ALA A 162 6.54 -18.19 0.09
CA ALA A 162 6.79 -18.93 1.33
C ALA A 162 8.15 -18.59 1.99
N LEU A 163 9.07 -17.94 1.28
CA LEU A 163 10.35 -17.45 1.82
C LEU A 163 10.27 -16.02 2.36
N MET A 164 9.12 -15.35 2.19
CA MET A 164 8.93 -13.95 2.54
C MET A 164 8.31 -13.79 3.94
N PRO A 165 8.48 -12.62 4.59
CA PRO A 165 7.90 -12.37 5.91
C PRO A 165 6.37 -12.42 5.93
N MET A 166 5.73 -12.13 4.82
CA MET A 166 4.28 -12.13 4.64
C MET A 166 3.91 -12.70 3.27
N MET A 167 2.74 -13.32 3.17
CA MET A 167 2.21 -13.92 1.96
C MET A 167 0.73 -13.55 1.83
N GLN A 168 0.29 -13.10 0.64
CA GLN A 168 -1.10 -12.79 0.28
C GLN A 168 -1.64 -13.73 -0.78
#